data_a470ffcd8f9e2f70e3402cf7c9e1c038
#
_entry.id   a470ffcd8f9e2f70e3402cf7c9e1c038
#
_cell.length_a   1.000
_cell.length_b   1.000
_cell.length_c   1.000
_cell.angle_alpha   90.00
_cell.angle_beta   90.00
_cell.angle_gamma   90.00
#
_symmetry.space_group_name_H-M   'P 1'
#
loop_
_entity.id
_entity.type
_entity.pdbx_description
1 polymer ?
#
loop_
_entity_poly.entity_id
_entity_poly.type
_entity_poly.pdbx_seq_one_letter_code
_entity_poly.pdbx_strand_id
1 'polypeptide(L)'
;MLSEVDKKIVRAMQGDFPIVAEPYKKIAEDVGITEEELLARLEQFRQDGTIRKFGAVLKHREVGFAANVLCVWVVPEERMDEVAANMCSHMAVTHCYDRNTTPDWPYNFYTM
;
A
#
# COMPACT_ATOMS: atom_id res chain seq x y z
N MET A 1 8.32 11.38 12.45
CA MET A 1 9.45 10.47 12.20
C MET A 1 9.21 9.16 12.93
N LEU A 2 9.44 8.04 12.28
CA LEU A 2 9.21 6.72 12.87
C LEU A 2 10.33 6.39 13.88
N SER A 3 9.94 5.92 15.07
CA SER A 3 10.86 5.40 16.06
C SER A 3 11.47 4.06 15.61
N GLU A 4 12.50 3.58 16.30
CA GLU A 4 13.10 2.26 15.97
C GLU A 4 12.10 1.11 16.17
N VAL A 5 11.19 1.23 17.14
CA VAL A 5 10.09 0.27 17.34
C VAL A 5 9.11 0.33 16.18
N ASP A 6 8.73 1.54 15.73
CA ASP A 6 7.84 1.72 14.59
C ASP A 6 8.41 1.10 13.31
N LYS A 7 9.70 1.28 13.06
CA LYS A 7 10.39 0.65 11.92
C LYS A 7 10.34 -0.88 11.99
N LYS A 8 10.49 -1.47 13.18
CA LYS A 8 10.35 -2.92 13.37
C LYS A 8 8.93 -3.38 13.08
N ILE A 9 7.93 -2.65 13.56
CA ILE A 9 6.51 -2.93 13.28
C ILE A 9 6.25 -2.87 11.78
N VAL A 10 6.69 -1.82 11.10
CA VAL A 10 6.51 -1.67 9.64
C VAL A 10 7.14 -2.85 8.90
N ARG A 11 8.37 -3.25 9.25
CA ARG A 11 9.03 -4.40 8.62
C ARG A 11 8.28 -5.70 8.85
N ALA A 12 7.78 -5.93 10.07
CA ALA A 12 7.00 -7.12 10.40
C ALA A 12 5.67 -7.17 9.65
N MET A 13 5.03 -6.02 9.47
CA MET A 13 3.73 -5.92 8.77
C MET A 13 3.85 -5.97 7.25
N GLN A 14 5.02 -5.65 6.69
CA GLN A 14 5.28 -5.74 5.24
C GLN A 14 5.63 -7.15 4.77
N GLY A 15 6.03 -8.02 5.70
CA GLY A 15 6.32 -9.42 5.41
C GLY A 15 5.07 -10.29 5.32
N ASP A 16 5.28 -11.59 5.35
CA ASP A 16 4.17 -12.55 5.39
C ASP A 16 3.41 -12.43 6.71
N PHE A 17 2.13 -12.09 6.62
CA PHE A 17 1.27 -11.99 7.79
C PHE A 17 1.02 -13.39 8.37
N PRO A 18 1.26 -13.60 9.69
CA PRO A 18 1.12 -14.93 10.27
C PRO A 18 -0.34 -15.40 10.26
N ILE A 19 -0.57 -16.58 9.69
CA ILE A 19 -1.89 -17.22 9.65
C ILE A 19 -2.01 -18.14 10.86
N VAL A 20 -2.26 -17.55 12.01
CA VAL A 20 -2.40 -18.20 13.33
C VAL A 20 -3.63 -17.63 14.04
N ALA A 21 -4.02 -18.25 15.16
CA ALA A 21 -5.21 -17.83 15.92
C ALA A 21 -5.11 -16.39 16.46
N GLU A 22 -3.90 -15.99 16.89
CA GLU A 22 -3.63 -14.65 17.45
C GLU A 22 -2.47 -13.98 16.71
N PRO A 23 -2.68 -13.49 15.47
CA PRO A 23 -1.59 -13.00 14.62
C PRO A 23 -0.90 -11.75 15.18
N TYR A 24 -1.64 -10.83 15.76
CA TYR A 24 -1.05 -9.61 16.33
C TYR A 24 -0.21 -9.90 17.58
N LYS A 25 -0.61 -10.86 18.38
CA LYS A 25 0.19 -11.33 19.51
C LYS A 25 1.53 -11.89 19.04
N LYS A 26 1.51 -12.71 17.99
CA LYS A 26 2.73 -13.26 17.38
C LYS A 26 3.66 -12.15 16.87
N ILE A 27 3.13 -11.17 16.16
CA ILE A 27 3.89 -10.03 15.66
C ILE A 27 4.47 -9.20 16.82
N ALA A 28 3.67 -8.94 17.85
CA ALA A 28 4.12 -8.21 19.05
C ALA A 28 5.29 -8.91 19.75
N GLU A 29 5.22 -10.22 19.90
CA GLU A 29 6.31 -11.03 20.46
C GLU A 29 7.59 -10.92 19.61
N ASP A 30 7.47 -11.01 18.28
CA ASP A 30 8.61 -10.93 17.35
C ASP A 30 9.26 -9.52 17.36
N VAL A 31 8.48 -8.48 17.57
CA VAL A 31 8.96 -7.09 17.69
C VAL A 31 9.50 -6.78 19.09
N GLY A 32 9.00 -7.47 20.12
CA GLY A 32 9.40 -7.28 21.52
C GLY A 32 8.56 -6.26 22.27
N ILE A 33 7.29 -6.15 21.94
CA ILE A 33 6.29 -5.26 22.59
C ILE A 33 5.05 -6.04 22.99
N THR A 34 4.14 -5.42 23.73
CA THR A 34 2.83 -6.02 24.04
C THR A 34 1.88 -5.94 22.86
N GLU A 35 0.89 -6.83 22.81
CA GLU A 35 -0.15 -6.80 21.77
C GLU A 35 -0.93 -5.49 21.81
N GLU A 36 -1.29 -5.00 23.02
CA GLU A 36 -1.98 -3.72 23.17
C GLU A 36 -1.18 -2.55 22.63
N GLU A 37 0.14 -2.52 22.87
CA GLU A 37 1.02 -1.49 22.32
C GLU A 37 1.10 -1.58 20.79
N LEU A 38 1.18 -2.78 20.23
CA LEU A 38 1.17 -2.99 18.79
C LEU A 38 -0.13 -2.47 18.17
N LEU A 39 -1.28 -2.85 18.70
CA LEU A 39 -2.59 -2.43 18.19
C LEU A 39 -2.78 -0.92 18.27
N ALA A 40 -2.35 -0.29 19.36
CA ALA A 40 -2.41 1.17 19.52
C ALA A 40 -1.56 1.88 18.46
N ARG A 41 -0.36 1.39 18.17
CA ARG A 41 0.51 1.96 17.14
C ARG A 41 -0.02 1.73 15.72
N LEU A 42 -0.59 0.56 15.43
CA LEU A 42 -1.23 0.29 14.15
C LEU A 42 -2.45 1.20 13.91
N GLU A 43 -3.25 1.44 14.94
CA GLU A 43 -4.36 2.38 14.83
C GLU A 43 -3.88 3.82 14.58
N GLN A 44 -2.81 4.24 15.24
CA GLN A 44 -2.17 5.53 14.97
C GLN A 44 -1.67 5.63 13.53
N PHE A 45 -1.00 4.58 13.02
CA PHE A 45 -0.53 4.53 11.64
C PHE A 45 -1.68 4.60 10.62
N ARG A 46 -2.83 4.02 10.97
CA ARG A 46 -4.04 4.12 10.15
C ARG A 46 -4.59 5.54 10.11
N GLN A 47 -4.62 6.21 11.27
CA GLN A 47 -5.14 7.57 11.39
C GLN A 47 -4.25 8.61 10.70
N ASP A 48 -2.94 8.46 10.78
CA ASP A 48 -1.97 9.41 10.19
C ASP A 48 -1.61 9.10 8.73
N GLY A 49 -2.17 8.02 8.16
CA GLY A 49 -1.94 7.62 6.77
C GLY A 49 -0.66 6.83 6.51
N THR A 50 0.09 6.46 7.54
CA THR A 50 1.26 5.57 7.41
C THR A 50 0.84 4.21 6.88
N ILE A 51 -0.29 3.67 7.37
CA ILE A 51 -0.98 2.53 6.75
C ILE A 51 -2.10 3.06 5.87
N ARG A 52 -1.95 2.93 4.56
CA ARG A 52 -2.95 3.37 3.58
C ARG A 52 -4.02 2.33 3.35
N LYS A 53 -3.63 1.06 3.25
CA LYS A 53 -4.52 -0.07 3.03
C LYS A 53 -4.03 -1.28 3.83
N PHE A 54 -4.97 -2.03 4.36
CA PHE A 54 -4.73 -3.32 4.99
C PHE A 54 -5.77 -4.32 4.47
N GLY A 55 -5.31 -5.42 3.90
CA GLY A 55 -6.19 -6.44 3.33
C GLY A 55 -5.42 -7.50 2.57
N ALA A 56 -6.14 -8.46 2.03
CA ALA A 56 -5.56 -9.52 1.22
C ALA A 56 -5.32 -9.06 -0.21
N VAL A 57 -4.15 -9.42 -0.76
CA VAL A 57 -3.88 -9.31 -2.19
C VAL A 57 -4.33 -10.59 -2.85
N LEU A 58 -5.26 -10.48 -3.80
CA LEU A 58 -5.86 -11.62 -4.48
C LEU A 58 -5.24 -11.81 -5.86
N LYS A 59 -5.08 -13.06 -6.28
CA LYS A 59 -4.78 -13.40 -7.66
C LYS A 59 -6.06 -13.20 -8.49
N HIS A 60 -6.19 -12.06 -9.12
CA HIS A 60 -7.42 -11.62 -9.78
C HIS A 60 -7.97 -12.61 -10.81
N ARG A 61 -7.11 -13.32 -11.54
CA ARG A 61 -7.54 -14.34 -12.51
C ARG A 61 -8.18 -15.55 -11.85
N GLU A 62 -7.75 -15.94 -10.67
CA GLU A 62 -8.27 -17.09 -9.92
C GLU A 62 -9.59 -16.75 -9.21
N VAL A 63 -9.85 -15.49 -8.90
CA VAL A 63 -11.08 -15.05 -8.23
C VAL A 63 -12.15 -14.51 -9.18
N GLY A 64 -11.97 -14.66 -10.49
CA GLY A 64 -13.02 -14.41 -11.49
C GLY A 64 -12.95 -13.05 -12.20
N PHE A 65 -11.91 -12.27 -12.06
CA PHE A 65 -11.73 -11.05 -12.85
C PHE A 65 -11.36 -11.39 -14.29
N ALA A 66 -12.16 -10.91 -15.24
CA ALA A 66 -12.00 -11.22 -16.67
C ALA A 66 -10.87 -10.44 -17.34
N ALA A 67 -10.53 -9.25 -16.84
CA ALA A 67 -9.51 -8.39 -17.40
C ALA A 67 -8.78 -7.58 -16.34
N ASN A 68 -7.50 -7.34 -16.58
CA ASN A 68 -6.66 -6.42 -15.81
C ASN A 68 -5.68 -5.76 -16.77
N VAL A 69 -5.70 -4.44 -16.85
CA VAL A 69 -4.96 -3.66 -17.85
C VAL A 69 -4.10 -2.63 -17.16
N LEU A 70 -2.84 -2.54 -17.57
CA LEU A 70 -1.95 -1.45 -17.24
C LEU A 70 -2.13 -0.34 -18.28
N CYS A 71 -2.57 0.83 -17.83
CA CYS A 71 -2.66 2.02 -18.66
C CYS A 71 -1.48 2.94 -18.39
N VAL A 72 -0.91 3.51 -19.43
CA VAL A 72 0.19 4.45 -19.35
C VAL A 72 -0.24 5.81 -19.89
N TRP A 73 0.20 6.89 -19.24
CA TRP A 73 -0.26 8.25 -19.49
C TRP A 73 0.92 9.22 -19.51
N VAL A 74 0.77 10.27 -20.31
CA VAL A 74 1.63 11.45 -20.24
C VAL A 74 0.84 12.53 -19.52
N VAL A 75 1.27 12.90 -18.32
CA VAL A 75 0.61 13.91 -17.48
C VAL A 75 1.57 15.07 -17.27
N PRO A 76 1.15 16.33 -17.55
CA PRO A 76 1.94 17.50 -17.19
C PRO A 76 2.23 17.52 -15.68
N GLU A 77 3.46 17.87 -15.30
CA GLU A 77 3.90 17.80 -13.91
C GLU A 77 3.01 18.67 -13.00
N GLU A 78 2.61 19.84 -13.47
CA GLU A 78 1.73 20.76 -12.74
C GLU A 78 0.31 20.23 -12.53
N ARG A 79 -0.09 19.18 -13.23
CA ARG A 79 -1.40 18.54 -13.09
C ARG A 79 -1.32 17.15 -12.44
N MET A 80 -0.14 16.70 -12.06
CA MET A 80 0.06 15.34 -11.56
C MET A 80 -0.82 15.05 -10.34
N ASP A 81 -0.84 15.92 -9.36
CA ASP A 81 -1.62 15.73 -8.12
C ASP A 81 -3.13 15.69 -8.40
N GLU A 82 -3.62 16.58 -9.28
CA GLU A 82 -5.02 16.62 -9.69
C GLU A 82 -5.44 15.32 -10.39
N VAL A 83 -4.63 14.88 -11.36
CA VAL A 83 -4.91 13.67 -12.13
C VAL A 83 -4.82 12.44 -11.25
N ALA A 84 -3.81 12.36 -10.38
CA ALA A 84 -3.65 11.25 -9.43
C ALA A 84 -4.86 11.15 -8.48
N ALA A 85 -5.32 12.27 -7.91
CA ALA A 85 -6.50 12.29 -7.04
C ALA A 85 -7.76 11.85 -7.79
N ASN A 86 -7.94 12.30 -9.02
CA ASN A 86 -9.08 11.90 -9.86
C ASN A 86 -9.04 10.39 -10.15
N MET A 87 -7.91 9.87 -10.64
CA MET A 87 -7.75 8.45 -10.97
C MET A 87 -7.94 7.56 -9.74
N CYS A 88 -7.37 7.92 -8.59
CA CYS A 88 -7.52 7.17 -7.35
C CYS A 88 -8.94 7.16 -6.80
N SER A 89 -9.81 8.10 -7.21
CA SER A 89 -11.22 8.14 -6.80
C SER A 89 -12.08 7.07 -7.49
N HIS A 90 -11.61 6.51 -8.61
CA HIS A 90 -12.35 5.49 -9.35
C HIS A 90 -12.13 4.10 -8.76
N MET A 91 -13.21 3.38 -8.48
CA MET A 91 -13.17 2.03 -7.92
C MET A 91 -12.44 1.03 -8.84
N ALA A 92 -12.51 1.22 -10.15
CA ALA A 92 -11.86 0.35 -11.13
C ALA A 92 -10.33 0.49 -11.14
N VAL A 93 -9.78 1.56 -10.57
CA VAL A 93 -8.33 1.79 -10.47
C VAL A 93 -7.82 1.20 -9.17
N THR A 94 -7.05 0.13 -9.26
CA THR A 94 -6.49 -0.59 -8.09
C THR A 94 -5.10 -0.10 -7.73
N HIS A 95 -4.33 0.36 -8.72
CA HIS A 95 -2.97 0.87 -8.56
C HIS A 95 -2.81 2.16 -9.37
N CYS A 96 -2.09 3.11 -8.80
CA CYS A 96 -1.83 4.41 -9.38
C CYS A 96 -0.48 4.91 -8.89
N TYR A 97 0.44 5.19 -9.82
CA TYR A 97 1.78 5.66 -9.46
C TYR A 97 2.41 6.47 -10.59
N ASP A 98 3.32 7.36 -10.22
CA ASP A 98 4.16 8.12 -11.13
C ASP A 98 5.57 7.52 -11.25
N ARG A 99 6.24 7.81 -12.34
CA ARG A 99 7.60 7.37 -12.64
C ARG A 99 8.34 8.44 -13.43
N ASN A 100 9.65 8.44 -13.29
CA ASN A 100 10.50 9.25 -14.14
C ASN A 100 10.43 8.78 -15.59
N THR A 101 10.51 9.72 -16.52
CA THR A 101 10.54 9.45 -17.95
C THR A 101 11.98 9.19 -18.44
N THR A 102 12.07 8.57 -19.60
CA THR A 102 13.32 8.46 -20.37
C THR A 102 13.09 8.99 -21.77
N PRO A 103 14.14 9.30 -22.56
CA PRO A 103 13.99 9.80 -23.94
C PRO A 103 13.14 8.91 -24.83
N ASP A 104 13.21 7.60 -24.62
CA ASP A 104 12.48 6.61 -25.42
C ASP A 104 11.14 6.19 -24.81
N TRP A 105 10.83 6.69 -23.60
CA TRP A 105 9.62 6.35 -22.86
C TRP A 105 9.05 7.55 -22.12
N PRO A 106 8.14 8.32 -22.76
CA PRO A 106 7.65 9.59 -22.23
C PRO A 106 6.54 9.45 -21.18
N TYR A 107 6.07 8.25 -20.92
CA TYR A 107 4.95 8.03 -20.01
C TYR A 107 5.43 8.14 -18.56
N ASN A 108 4.75 8.98 -17.79
CA ASN A 108 5.13 9.30 -16.41
C ASN A 108 4.06 8.94 -15.38
N PHE A 109 2.91 8.43 -15.82
CA PHE A 109 1.82 8.07 -14.93
C PHE A 109 1.19 6.74 -15.36
N TYR A 110 0.86 5.91 -14.37
CA TYR A 110 0.42 4.54 -14.58
C TYR A 110 -0.81 4.25 -13.73
N THR A 111 -1.80 3.60 -14.34
CA THR A 111 -2.98 3.11 -13.64
C THR A 111 -3.26 1.65 -13.98
N MET A 112 -3.75 0.90 -13.01
CA MET A 112 -4.10 -0.51 -13.18
C MET A 112 -5.42 -0.82 -12.48
#